data_d023202acd55655b6061433cbbcdea19
#
_entry.id   d023202acd55655b6061433cbbcdea19
#
_cell.length_a   1.000
_cell.length_b   1.000
_cell.length_c   1.000
_cell.angle_alpha   90.00
_cell.angle_beta   90.00
_cell.angle_gamma   90.00
#
_symmetry.space_group_name_H-M   'P 1'
#
loop_
_entity.id
_entity.type
_entity.pdbx_description
1 polymer ?
#
loop_
_entity_poly.entity_id
_entity_poly.type
_entity_poly.pdbx_seq_one_letter_code
_entity_poly.pdbx_strand_id
1 'polypeptide(L)'
;MTHPLAPGTPIPDLSLPGVDGTLVPLRGLVGKKTLVLYFYPKDLSPGCTKHACGFRDAYETFLGAGADVIGISSGTPAVRAEFISKHRIPFTLLHDLDGTARTAFGVGKVLGLDMRITFVIDRSGLVREVCDSQLRVAKHISVALAMVQELA
;
A
#
# COMPACT_ATOMS: atom_id res chain seq x y z
N MET A 1 0.28 -11.20 19.49
CA MET A 1 1.29 -10.49 18.70
C MET A 1 0.91 -10.54 17.23
N THR A 2 0.94 -9.41 16.56
CA THR A 2 0.54 -9.31 15.16
C THR A 2 1.76 -9.51 14.25
N HIS A 3 1.62 -10.37 13.26
CA HIS A 3 2.67 -10.61 12.28
C HIS A 3 2.13 -10.30 10.87
N PRO A 4 2.89 -9.58 10.04
CA PRO A 4 2.51 -9.36 8.65
C PRO A 4 2.34 -10.68 7.90
N LEU A 5 1.46 -10.68 6.89
CA LEU A 5 1.33 -11.83 6.00
C LEU A 5 2.69 -12.15 5.38
N ALA A 6 3.10 -13.41 5.46
CA ALA A 6 4.38 -13.86 4.95
C ALA A 6 4.33 -14.10 3.43
N PRO A 7 5.48 -14.06 2.73
CA PRO A 7 5.55 -14.49 1.34
C PRO A 7 4.95 -15.88 1.15
N GLY A 8 4.18 -16.06 0.07
CA GLY A 8 3.45 -17.29 -0.22
C GLY A 8 2.02 -17.30 0.28
N THR A 9 1.61 -16.31 1.08
CA THR A 9 0.24 -16.22 1.61
C THR A 9 -0.68 -15.54 0.61
N PRO A 10 -1.89 -16.07 0.35
CA PRO A 10 -2.89 -15.37 -0.45
C PRO A 10 -3.39 -14.11 0.27
N ILE A 11 -3.69 -13.06 -0.49
CA ILE A 11 -4.26 -11.86 0.11
C ILE A 11 -5.71 -12.11 0.57
N PRO A 12 -6.15 -11.42 1.64
CA PRO A 12 -7.52 -11.52 2.12
C PRO A 12 -8.54 -11.01 1.10
N ASP A 13 -9.74 -11.56 1.14
CA ASP A 13 -10.86 -11.13 0.32
C ASP A 13 -11.58 -9.98 1.01
N LEU A 14 -11.17 -8.76 0.70
CA LEU A 14 -11.72 -7.53 1.28
C LEU A 14 -12.03 -6.52 0.20
N SER A 15 -12.98 -5.62 0.52
CA SER A 15 -13.22 -4.40 -0.27
C SER A 15 -13.06 -3.19 0.63
N LEU A 16 -12.40 -2.16 0.13
CA LEU A 16 -12.16 -0.91 0.86
C LEU A 16 -12.64 0.28 0.04
N PRO A 17 -13.20 1.32 0.68
CA PRO A 17 -13.65 2.50 -0.06
C PRO A 17 -12.47 3.37 -0.51
N GLY A 18 -12.56 3.88 -1.73
CA GLY A 18 -11.68 4.92 -2.22
C GLY A 18 -12.15 6.30 -1.77
N VAL A 19 -11.51 7.35 -2.28
CA VAL A 19 -11.80 8.75 -1.91
C VAL A 19 -13.26 9.13 -2.24
N ASP A 20 -13.78 8.59 -3.33
CA ASP A 20 -15.18 8.85 -3.76
C ASP A 20 -16.21 7.94 -3.09
N GLY A 21 -15.80 7.08 -2.16
CA GLY A 21 -16.67 6.15 -1.48
C GLY A 21 -16.93 4.84 -2.22
N THR A 22 -16.51 4.71 -3.46
CA THR A 22 -16.66 3.48 -4.23
C THR A 22 -15.82 2.37 -3.62
N LEU A 23 -16.44 1.20 -3.38
CA LEU A 23 -15.73 0.04 -2.84
C LEU A 23 -14.83 -0.58 -3.90
N VAL A 24 -13.57 -0.83 -3.51
CA VAL A 24 -12.57 -1.47 -4.36
C VAL A 24 -12.26 -2.85 -3.79
N PRO A 25 -12.64 -3.93 -4.49
CA PRO A 25 -12.30 -5.28 -4.04
C PRO A 25 -10.83 -5.57 -4.32
N LEU A 26 -10.07 -5.90 -3.29
CA LEU A 26 -8.63 -6.12 -3.43
C LEU A 26 -8.32 -7.28 -4.38
N ARG A 27 -9.09 -8.36 -4.29
CA ARG A 27 -8.90 -9.50 -5.21
C ARG A 27 -9.25 -9.19 -6.66
N GLY A 28 -10.08 -8.18 -6.89
CA GLY A 28 -10.39 -7.71 -8.23
C GLY A 28 -9.25 -6.96 -8.89
N LEU A 29 -8.25 -6.53 -8.12
CA LEU A 29 -7.10 -5.81 -8.63
C LEU A 29 -5.96 -6.75 -9.07
N VAL A 30 -5.97 -8.01 -8.60
CA VAL A 30 -4.96 -8.99 -9.00
C VAL A 30 -5.39 -9.67 -10.31
N GLY A 31 -4.44 -10.32 -10.97
CA GLY A 31 -4.69 -11.09 -12.19
C GLY A 31 -4.10 -10.47 -13.43
N LYS A 32 -4.16 -9.16 -13.58
CA LYS A 32 -3.60 -8.43 -14.73
C LYS A 32 -2.26 -7.78 -14.42
N LYS A 33 -2.09 -7.30 -13.19
CA LYS A 33 -0.90 -6.58 -12.77
C LYS A 33 -0.39 -7.12 -11.44
N THR A 34 0.91 -7.00 -11.24
CA THR A 34 1.52 -7.12 -9.92
C THR A 34 1.05 -5.92 -9.09
N LEU A 35 0.74 -6.13 -7.83
CA LEU A 35 0.19 -5.10 -6.96
C LEU A 35 1.20 -4.74 -5.87
N VAL A 36 1.53 -3.46 -5.76
CA VAL A 36 2.28 -2.93 -4.63
C VAL A 36 1.29 -2.26 -3.69
N LEU A 37 1.09 -2.87 -2.53
CA LEU A 37 0.10 -2.45 -1.55
C LEU A 37 0.84 -1.96 -0.31
N TYR A 38 0.75 -0.67 0.01
CA TYR A 38 1.47 -0.16 1.17
C TYR A 38 0.53 0.42 2.22
N PHE A 39 0.75 0.03 3.47
CA PHE A 39 0.07 0.57 4.63
C PHE A 39 0.92 1.66 5.25
N TYR A 40 0.30 2.79 5.60
CA TYR A 40 1.00 3.92 6.21
C TYR A 40 0.17 4.50 7.35
N PRO A 41 0.83 5.10 8.37
CA PRO A 41 0.12 5.53 9.58
C PRO A 41 -0.85 6.69 9.38
N LYS A 42 -0.46 7.72 8.63
CA LYS A 42 -1.22 8.98 8.64
C LYS A 42 -0.93 9.85 7.42
N ASP A 43 -1.98 10.33 6.75
CA ASP A 43 -1.84 11.33 5.69
C ASP A 43 -1.23 12.63 6.26
N LEU A 44 -0.51 13.35 5.41
CA LEU A 44 0.12 14.64 5.72
C LEU A 44 1.22 14.61 6.80
N SER A 45 1.55 13.45 7.37
CA SER A 45 2.75 13.35 8.20
C SER A 45 4.00 13.40 7.33
N PRO A 46 5.14 13.93 7.82
CA PRO A 46 6.36 14.03 6.98
C PRO A 46 6.83 12.69 6.42
N GLY A 47 6.83 11.62 7.22
CA GLY A 47 7.24 10.29 6.76
C GLY A 47 6.30 9.69 5.74
N CYS A 48 4.99 9.82 5.95
CA CYS A 48 3.99 9.29 5.02
C CYS A 48 3.92 10.10 3.73
N THR A 49 4.13 11.41 3.80
CA THR A 49 4.26 12.26 2.62
C THR A 49 5.46 11.82 1.79
N LYS A 50 6.61 11.60 2.42
CA LYS A 50 7.83 11.14 1.76
C LYS A 50 7.63 9.76 1.11
N HIS A 51 6.91 8.86 1.78
CA HIS A 51 6.57 7.52 1.28
C HIS A 51 5.72 7.62 0.00
N ALA A 52 4.63 8.36 0.07
CA ALA A 52 3.74 8.55 -1.08
C ALA A 52 4.44 9.26 -2.24
N CYS A 53 5.22 10.29 -1.97
CA CYS A 53 5.97 11.01 -3.00
C CYS A 53 7.06 10.14 -3.63
N GLY A 54 7.67 9.24 -2.86
CA GLY A 54 8.63 8.27 -3.40
C GLY A 54 7.96 7.32 -4.39
N PHE A 55 6.81 6.78 -4.06
CA PHE A 55 6.03 5.96 -4.98
C PHE A 55 5.51 6.76 -6.17
N ARG A 56 5.06 8.01 -5.94
CA ARG A 56 4.63 8.89 -7.03
C ARG A 56 5.73 9.09 -8.06
N ASP A 57 6.95 9.41 -7.60
CA ASP A 57 8.08 9.68 -8.49
C ASP A 57 8.51 8.44 -9.26
N ALA A 58 8.29 7.25 -8.73
CA ALA A 58 8.62 5.97 -9.38
C ALA A 58 7.41 5.31 -10.07
N TYR A 59 6.24 5.94 -10.05
CA TYR A 59 5.00 5.29 -10.47
C TYR A 59 5.03 4.81 -11.92
N GLU A 60 5.55 5.63 -12.83
CA GLU A 60 5.65 5.23 -14.23
C GLU A 60 6.58 4.02 -14.42
N THR A 61 7.64 3.94 -13.61
CA THR A 61 8.54 2.78 -13.62
C THR A 61 7.81 1.53 -13.16
N PHE A 62 6.98 1.63 -12.10
CA PHE A 62 6.14 0.51 -11.65
C PHE A 62 5.16 0.09 -12.74
N LEU A 63 4.46 1.03 -13.35
CA LEU A 63 3.51 0.73 -14.43
C LEU A 63 4.21 0.06 -15.62
N GLY A 64 5.38 0.56 -15.99
CA GLY A 64 6.19 -0.03 -17.07
C GLY A 64 6.66 -1.44 -16.78
N ALA A 65 6.80 -1.81 -15.51
CA ALA A 65 7.15 -3.16 -15.08
C ALA A 65 5.92 -4.05 -14.84
N GLY A 66 4.72 -3.58 -15.15
CA GLY A 66 3.48 -4.36 -15.03
C GLY A 66 2.87 -4.36 -13.63
N ALA A 67 3.15 -3.33 -12.84
CA ALA A 67 2.62 -3.21 -11.47
C ALA A 67 1.79 -1.94 -11.30
N ASP A 68 0.86 -1.98 -10.35
CA ASP A 68 0.16 -0.78 -9.86
C ASP A 68 0.48 -0.58 -8.38
N VAL A 69 0.30 0.64 -7.89
CA VAL A 69 0.58 1.01 -6.50
C VAL A 69 -0.72 1.45 -5.83
N ILE A 70 -0.97 0.95 -4.63
CA ILE A 70 -2.15 1.30 -3.84
C ILE A 70 -1.71 1.55 -2.40
N GLY A 71 -2.11 2.70 -1.85
CA GLY A 71 -1.86 3.03 -0.45
C GLY A 71 -3.11 2.84 0.41
N ILE A 72 -2.93 2.40 1.64
CA ILE A 72 -4.01 2.17 2.59
C ILE A 72 -3.67 2.81 3.94
N SER A 73 -4.59 3.61 4.46
CA SER A 73 -4.49 4.13 5.81
C SER A 73 -5.87 4.44 6.40
N SER A 74 -5.89 4.76 7.69
CA SER A 74 -7.12 5.09 8.42
C SER A 74 -7.55 6.55 8.30
N GLY A 75 -6.91 7.35 7.44
CA GLY A 75 -7.28 8.76 7.25
C GLY A 75 -8.69 8.95 6.74
N THR A 76 -9.27 10.13 7.02
CA THR A 76 -10.60 10.49 6.54
C THR A 76 -10.59 10.84 5.05
N PRO A 77 -11.73 10.72 4.36
CA PRO A 77 -11.81 11.09 2.94
C PRO A 77 -11.41 12.53 2.65
N ALA A 78 -11.78 13.48 3.52
CA ALA A 78 -11.46 14.90 3.32
C ALA A 78 -9.96 15.16 3.39
N VAL A 79 -9.28 14.62 4.41
CA VAL A 79 -7.83 14.75 4.57
C VAL A 79 -7.10 14.05 3.42
N ARG A 80 -7.61 12.90 2.99
CA ARG A 80 -7.04 12.13 1.88
C ARG A 80 -7.13 12.89 0.56
N ALA A 81 -8.28 13.52 0.28
CA ALA A 81 -8.46 14.30 -0.94
C ALA A 81 -7.49 15.49 -0.99
N GLU A 82 -7.31 16.17 0.15
CA GLU A 82 -6.33 17.25 0.28
C GLU A 82 -4.91 16.76 0.01
N PHE A 83 -4.55 15.62 0.59
CA PHE A 83 -3.23 15.01 0.42
C PHE A 83 -2.96 14.67 -1.06
N ILE A 84 -3.91 14.02 -1.73
CA ILE A 84 -3.81 13.66 -3.14
C ILE A 84 -3.61 14.92 -4.00
N SER A 85 -4.42 15.94 -3.77
CA SER A 85 -4.34 17.19 -4.51
C SER A 85 -3.02 17.92 -4.29
N LYS A 86 -2.62 18.08 -3.03
CA LYS A 86 -1.40 18.80 -2.65
C LYS A 86 -0.14 18.16 -3.22
N HIS A 87 -0.06 16.85 -3.20
CA HIS A 87 1.14 16.11 -3.61
C HIS A 87 1.02 15.44 -4.97
N ARG A 88 -0.09 15.65 -5.67
CA ARG A 88 -0.33 15.10 -7.03
C ARG A 88 -0.12 13.60 -7.07
N ILE A 89 -0.78 12.89 -6.16
CA ILE A 89 -0.66 11.43 -6.07
C ILE A 89 -1.45 10.79 -7.22
N PRO A 90 -0.81 10.06 -8.15
CA PRO A 90 -1.47 9.51 -9.33
C PRO A 90 -2.09 8.14 -9.12
N PHE A 91 -1.82 7.48 -8.01
CA PHE A 91 -2.31 6.13 -7.73
C PHE A 91 -3.43 6.16 -6.69
N THR A 92 -4.13 5.02 -6.56
CA THR A 92 -5.28 4.90 -5.67
C THR A 92 -4.86 4.85 -4.20
N LEU A 93 -5.57 5.61 -3.37
CA LEU A 93 -5.47 5.52 -1.91
C LEU A 93 -6.82 5.04 -1.38
N LEU A 94 -6.79 4.03 -0.52
CA LEU A 94 -7.99 3.42 0.05
C LEU A 94 -8.09 3.70 1.56
N HIS A 95 -9.32 3.66 2.07
CA HIS A 95 -9.60 3.93 3.47
C HIS A 95 -9.76 2.65 4.26
N ASP A 96 -9.10 2.56 5.41
CA ASP A 96 -9.23 1.47 6.37
C ASP A 96 -9.68 2.05 7.71
N LEU A 97 -10.87 2.67 7.74
CA LEU A 97 -11.37 3.44 8.88
C LEU A 97 -11.54 2.60 10.15
N ASP A 98 -11.96 1.35 10.00
CA ASP A 98 -12.22 0.44 11.12
C ASP A 98 -11.05 -0.51 11.44
N GLY A 99 -9.98 -0.46 10.67
CA GLY A 99 -8.82 -1.33 10.86
C GLY A 99 -8.97 -2.75 10.34
N THR A 100 -10.02 -3.03 9.59
CA THR A 100 -10.27 -4.38 9.04
C THR A 100 -9.12 -4.85 8.15
N ALA A 101 -8.65 -3.99 7.24
CA ALA A 101 -7.55 -4.36 6.35
C ALA A 101 -6.24 -4.54 7.10
N ARG A 102 -5.91 -3.64 8.03
CA ARG A 102 -4.69 -3.79 8.83
C ARG A 102 -4.69 -5.10 9.59
N THR A 103 -5.82 -5.44 10.21
CA THR A 103 -5.95 -6.70 10.96
C THR A 103 -5.76 -7.91 10.04
N ALA A 104 -6.41 -7.90 8.89
CA ALA A 104 -6.35 -9.02 7.94
C ALA A 104 -4.95 -9.22 7.34
N PHE A 105 -4.19 -8.14 7.14
CA PHE A 105 -2.82 -8.20 6.62
C PHE A 105 -1.76 -8.36 7.72
N GLY A 106 -2.16 -8.37 8.98
CA GLY A 106 -1.24 -8.49 10.10
C GLY A 106 -0.40 -7.24 10.34
N VAL A 107 -0.90 -6.07 9.96
CA VAL A 107 -0.24 -4.78 10.19
C VAL A 107 -0.63 -4.28 11.57
N GLY A 108 0.30 -4.31 12.51
CA GLY A 108 0.06 -3.90 13.89
C GLY A 108 0.38 -2.43 14.14
N LYS A 109 0.65 -2.13 15.42
CA LYS A 109 1.02 -0.80 15.87
C LYS A 109 2.37 -0.81 16.58
N VAL A 110 3.07 0.31 16.45
CA VAL A 110 4.32 0.57 17.19
C VAL A 110 4.15 1.91 17.88
N LEU A 111 4.29 1.94 19.20
CA LEU A 111 4.14 3.16 20.02
C LEU A 111 2.80 3.88 19.75
N GLY A 112 1.72 3.11 19.59
CA GLY A 112 0.38 3.65 19.39
C GLY A 112 0.06 4.09 17.96
N LEU A 113 1.03 4.02 17.03
CA LEU A 113 0.83 4.36 15.63
C LEU A 113 0.78 3.10 14.77
N ASP A 114 -0.02 3.13 13.72
CA ASP A 114 -0.06 2.04 12.75
C ASP A 114 1.31 1.87 12.10
N MET A 115 1.69 0.61 11.89
CA MET A 115 2.98 0.30 11.25
C MET A 115 2.96 0.68 9.78
N ARG A 116 4.17 0.94 9.26
CA ARG A 116 4.41 1.15 7.84
C ARG A 116 4.88 -0.17 7.24
N ILE A 117 4.09 -0.75 6.35
CA ILE A 117 4.43 -2.03 5.71
C ILE A 117 4.04 -1.96 4.24
N THR A 118 4.94 -2.41 3.36
CA THR A 118 4.68 -2.53 1.93
C THR A 118 4.70 -4.01 1.56
N PHE A 119 3.65 -4.44 0.87
CA PHE A 119 3.53 -5.80 0.32
C PHE A 119 3.62 -5.74 -1.20
N VAL A 120 4.35 -6.68 -1.79
CA VAL A 120 4.28 -6.91 -3.24
C VAL A 120 3.52 -8.21 -3.46
N ILE A 121 2.48 -8.15 -4.28
CA ILE A 121 1.53 -9.23 -4.50
C ILE A 121 1.58 -9.58 -6.00
N ASP A 122 1.80 -10.85 -6.31
CA ASP A 122 1.89 -11.29 -7.69
C ASP A 122 0.50 -11.39 -8.35
N ARG A 123 0.49 -11.72 -9.65
CA ARG A 123 -0.75 -11.82 -10.41
C ARG A 123 -1.66 -12.95 -9.96
N SER A 124 -1.14 -13.90 -9.19
CA SER A 124 -1.94 -14.98 -8.60
C SER A 124 -2.58 -14.59 -7.26
N GLY A 125 -2.29 -13.38 -6.75
CA GLY A 125 -2.81 -12.91 -5.48
C GLY A 125 -1.99 -13.37 -4.27
N LEU A 126 -0.75 -13.82 -4.48
CA LEU A 126 0.13 -14.26 -3.40
C LEU A 126 1.11 -13.15 -3.02
N VAL A 127 1.33 -12.99 -1.72
CA VAL A 127 2.37 -12.08 -1.21
C VAL A 127 3.74 -12.64 -1.63
N ARG A 128 4.57 -11.80 -2.23
CA ARG A 128 5.91 -12.20 -2.69
C ARG A 128 7.01 -11.45 -1.95
N GLU A 129 6.76 -10.26 -1.46
CA GLU A 129 7.73 -9.46 -0.72
C GLU A 129 7.03 -8.65 0.36
N VAL A 130 7.70 -8.44 1.49
CA VAL A 130 7.23 -7.63 2.61
C VAL A 130 8.36 -6.72 3.07
N CYS A 131 8.11 -5.42 3.11
CA CYS A 131 9.05 -4.45 3.66
C CYS A 131 8.39 -3.76 4.86
N ASP A 132 8.95 -3.94 6.05
CA ASP A 132 8.40 -3.44 7.31
C ASP A 132 9.25 -2.36 7.98
N SER A 133 10.18 -1.75 7.23
CA SER A 133 11.02 -0.67 7.79
C SER A 133 10.16 0.52 8.19
N GLN A 134 10.23 0.93 9.45
CA GLN A 134 9.45 2.06 9.95
C GLN A 134 10.10 3.42 9.66
N LEU A 135 11.41 3.46 9.57
CA LEU A 135 12.17 4.71 9.42
C LEU A 135 12.77 4.93 8.04
N ARG A 136 13.05 3.86 7.30
CA ARG A 136 13.67 3.95 5.98
C ARG A 136 12.64 3.91 4.88
N VAL A 137 11.97 5.03 4.64
CA VAL A 137 10.90 5.13 3.65
C VAL A 137 11.39 4.77 2.24
N ALA A 138 12.58 5.23 1.84
CA ALA A 138 13.15 4.93 0.54
C ALA A 138 13.35 3.42 0.30
N LYS A 139 13.55 2.64 1.36
CA LYS A 139 13.69 1.20 1.27
C LYS A 139 12.42 0.54 0.77
N HIS A 140 11.24 1.06 1.15
CA HIS A 140 9.96 0.54 0.67
C HIS A 140 9.85 0.61 -0.85
N ILE A 141 10.30 1.70 -1.43
CA ILE A 141 10.24 1.90 -2.88
C ILE A 141 11.24 0.97 -3.58
N SER A 142 12.50 0.94 -3.12
CA SER A 142 13.55 0.14 -3.77
C SER A 142 13.30 -1.37 -3.65
N VAL A 143 12.85 -1.85 -2.50
CA VAL A 143 12.52 -3.27 -2.29
C VAL A 143 11.33 -3.67 -3.17
N ALA A 144 10.29 -2.84 -3.20
CA ALA A 144 9.11 -3.12 -4.01
C ALA A 144 9.46 -3.14 -5.50
N LEU A 145 10.23 -2.17 -5.97
CA LEU A 145 10.61 -2.11 -7.39
C LEU A 145 11.45 -3.31 -7.80
N ALA A 146 12.41 -3.73 -6.97
CA ALA A 146 13.24 -4.90 -7.26
C ALA A 146 12.39 -6.15 -7.42
N MET A 147 11.41 -6.38 -6.53
CA MET A 147 10.53 -7.55 -6.63
C MET A 147 9.60 -7.46 -7.84
N VAL A 148 9.04 -6.29 -8.12
CA VAL A 148 8.19 -6.07 -9.30
C VAL A 148 8.95 -6.39 -10.57
N GLN A 149 10.20 -5.95 -10.68
CA GLN A 149 11.04 -6.23 -11.84
C GLN A 149 11.38 -7.72 -11.97
N GLU A 150 11.57 -8.41 -10.84
CA GLU A 150 11.78 -9.86 -10.84
C GLU A 150 10.54 -10.62 -11.33
N LEU A 151 9.34 -10.12 -11.00
CA LEU A 151 8.07 -10.73 -11.39
C LEU A 151 7.60 -10.35 -12.81
N ALA A 152 8.26 -9.39 -13.41
CA ALA A 152 7.88 -8.89 -14.74
C ALA A 152 8.12 -9.91 -15.84
#